data_ad8940e97ac046e77bb6e5be8737a7e1
#
_entry.id   ad8940e97ac046e77bb6e5be8737a7e1
#
_cell.length_a   1.000
_cell.length_b   1.000
_cell.length_c   1.000
_cell.angle_alpha   90.00
_cell.angle_beta   90.00
_cell.angle_gamma   90.00
#
_symmetry.space_group_name_H-M   'P 1'
#
loop_
_entity.id
_entity.type
_entity.pdbx_description
1 polymer ?
#
loop_
_entity_poly.entity_id
_entity_poly.type
_entity_poly.pdbx_seq_one_letter_code
_entity_poly.pdbx_strand_id
1 'polypeptide(L)'
;NEAKLAVERQPTVIRETEAQLRKVEAGIKLTKDNTARYEQLQALGAESRLITQQSKTTLTEQYADLDSSKEKVTDAQYQLNQYKIQVQAKQAALKQAQAARDKAKLNLSYTEIRAPIDGMIGQKSANVGNFVGAGNPLMVVVPLDQVYVEANFREIELKQIKIGQPVTVYVDAYNVELKGVVDSFSPSTGAFFSPISATNATGNFTKIVQRLPLRIKLLENQPDIKLLRPGLSVVVSVDTTK
;
A
#
# COMPACT_ATOMS: atom_id res chain seq x y z
N ASN A 1 24.49 11.66 2.57
CA ASN A 1 25.65 10.88 2.06
C ASN A 1 26.82 10.88 3.04
N GLU A 2 27.17 12.01 3.68
CA GLU A 2 28.31 12.12 4.62
C GLU A 2 28.25 11.12 5.77
N ALA A 3 27.08 11.00 6.43
CA ALA A 3 26.92 10.05 7.54
C ALA A 3 27.13 8.58 7.12
N LYS A 4 26.75 8.20 5.89
CA LYS A 4 27.01 6.85 5.37
C LYS A 4 28.49 6.63 5.11
N LEU A 5 29.17 7.63 4.52
CA LEU A 5 30.62 7.58 4.31
C LEU A 5 31.39 7.44 5.63
N ALA A 6 30.94 8.13 6.69
CA ALA A 6 31.52 7.97 8.02
C ALA A 6 31.38 6.54 8.55
N VAL A 7 30.22 5.89 8.38
CA VAL A 7 30.01 4.49 8.74
C VAL A 7 30.91 3.55 7.96
N GLU A 8 31.14 3.82 6.66
CA GLU A 8 31.99 3.00 5.79
C GLU A 8 33.49 3.15 6.12
N ARG A 9 33.93 4.32 6.56
CA ARG A 9 35.33 4.58 6.92
C ARG A 9 35.72 4.06 8.30
N GLN A 10 34.79 4.09 9.26
CA GLN A 10 35.05 3.74 10.66
C GLN A 10 35.60 2.31 10.87
N PRO A 11 35.18 1.27 10.14
CA PRO A 11 35.80 -0.06 10.24
C PRO A 11 37.29 -0.10 9.90
N THR A 12 37.77 0.83 9.09
CA THR A 12 39.22 0.94 8.81
C THR A 12 39.96 1.46 10.04
N VAL A 13 39.40 2.51 10.68
CA VAL A 13 39.97 3.05 11.94
C VAL A 13 39.99 1.97 13.04
N ILE A 14 38.92 1.18 13.15
CA ILE A 14 38.87 0.07 14.13
C ILE A 14 39.99 -0.94 13.84
N ARG A 15 40.19 -1.35 12.60
CA ARG A 15 41.26 -2.28 12.21
C ARG A 15 42.66 -1.73 12.51
N GLU A 16 42.88 -0.42 12.33
CA GLU A 16 44.13 0.25 12.67
C GLU A 16 44.39 0.23 14.17
N THR A 17 43.38 0.55 14.99
CA THR A 17 43.50 0.52 16.46
C THR A 17 43.68 -0.90 16.97
N GLU A 18 43.00 -1.89 16.41
CA GLU A 18 43.20 -3.32 16.71
C GLU A 18 44.61 -3.81 16.32
N ALA A 19 45.15 -3.35 15.21
CA ALA A 19 46.52 -3.68 14.82
C ALA A 19 47.53 -3.12 15.81
N GLN A 20 47.30 -1.88 16.28
CA GLN A 20 48.15 -1.29 17.34
C GLN A 20 48.02 -2.05 18.66
N LEU A 21 46.82 -2.47 19.08
CA LEU A 21 46.59 -3.30 20.25
C LEU A 21 47.39 -4.62 20.17
N ARG A 22 47.31 -5.34 19.02
CA ARG A 22 48.11 -6.57 18.79
C ARG A 22 49.60 -6.34 18.87
N LYS A 23 50.10 -5.16 18.42
CA LYS A 23 51.51 -4.80 18.53
C LYS A 23 51.94 -4.67 20.00
N VAL A 24 51.13 -4.00 20.83
CA VAL A 24 51.38 -3.85 22.27
C VAL A 24 51.32 -5.20 22.96
N GLU A 25 50.34 -6.05 22.67
CA GLU A 25 50.25 -7.40 23.25
C GLU A 25 51.48 -8.28 22.92
N ALA A 26 51.97 -8.20 21.69
CA ALA A 26 53.20 -8.90 21.30
C ALA A 26 54.42 -8.38 22.06
N GLY A 27 54.52 -7.08 22.27
CA GLY A 27 55.58 -6.47 23.09
C GLY A 27 55.54 -6.94 24.53
N ILE A 28 54.38 -6.98 25.12
CA ILE A 28 54.17 -7.47 26.49
C ILE A 28 54.62 -8.92 26.65
N LYS A 29 54.24 -9.77 25.66
CA LYS A 29 54.67 -11.20 25.70
C LYS A 29 56.16 -11.31 25.74
N LEU A 30 56.89 -10.59 24.90
CA LEU A 30 58.36 -10.60 24.88
C LEU A 30 58.94 -10.09 26.20
N THR A 31 58.42 -8.96 26.71
CA THR A 31 58.93 -8.38 27.97
C THR A 31 58.65 -9.29 29.14
N LYS A 32 57.47 -9.91 29.20
CA LYS A 32 57.10 -10.87 30.24
C LYS A 32 58.06 -12.09 30.25
N ASP A 33 58.36 -12.67 29.08
CA ASP A 33 59.26 -13.80 28.96
C ASP A 33 60.70 -13.40 29.42
N ASN A 34 61.16 -12.20 29.05
CA ASN A 34 62.46 -11.67 29.48
C ASN A 34 62.49 -11.41 30.99
N THR A 35 61.40 -10.81 31.54
CA THR A 35 61.28 -10.55 32.98
C THR A 35 61.38 -11.86 33.79
N ALA A 36 60.67 -12.90 33.37
CA ALA A 36 60.70 -14.20 33.99
C ALA A 36 62.11 -14.82 33.92
N ARG A 37 62.81 -14.66 32.83
CA ARG A 37 64.20 -15.10 32.68
C ARG A 37 65.14 -14.33 33.61
N TYR A 38 65.04 -13.01 33.72
CA TYR A 38 65.86 -12.22 34.64
C TYR A 38 65.55 -12.53 36.09
N GLU A 39 64.35 -12.83 36.49
CA GLU A 39 63.99 -13.32 37.83
C GLU A 39 64.69 -14.65 38.16
N GLN A 40 64.70 -15.57 37.24
CA GLN A 40 65.40 -16.85 37.41
C GLN A 40 66.92 -16.66 37.55
N LEU A 41 67.52 -15.84 36.70
CA LEU A 41 68.97 -15.57 36.74
C LEU A 41 69.32 -14.81 37.99
N GLN A 42 68.52 -13.89 38.47
CA GLN A 42 68.75 -13.20 39.77
C GLN A 42 68.69 -14.16 40.95
N ALA A 43 67.73 -15.14 40.91
CA ALA A 43 67.66 -16.14 41.96
C ALA A 43 68.91 -17.05 42.02
N LEU A 44 69.56 -17.23 40.84
CA LEU A 44 70.83 -17.95 40.74
C LEU A 44 72.04 -17.09 41.00
N GLY A 45 71.89 -15.80 41.34
CA GLY A 45 72.96 -14.84 41.53
C GLY A 45 73.69 -14.40 40.25
N ALA A 46 73.18 -14.73 39.08
CA ALA A 46 73.77 -14.44 37.76
C ALA A 46 73.28 -13.15 37.13
N GLU A 47 72.34 -12.41 37.75
CA GLU A 47 71.82 -11.17 37.23
C GLU A 47 71.63 -10.11 38.35
N SER A 48 71.72 -8.84 37.98
CA SER A 48 71.58 -7.70 38.89
C SER A 48 70.10 -7.44 39.28
N ARG A 49 69.86 -7.12 40.57
CA ARG A 49 68.56 -6.68 41.10
C ARG A 49 68.03 -5.48 40.31
N LEU A 50 68.88 -4.54 39.86
CA LEU A 50 68.53 -3.35 39.13
C LEU A 50 67.89 -3.71 37.80
N ILE A 51 68.50 -4.63 37.06
CA ILE A 51 67.98 -5.06 35.72
C ILE A 51 66.62 -5.77 35.84
N THR A 52 66.50 -6.65 36.86
CA THR A 52 65.21 -7.28 37.11
C THR A 52 64.14 -6.29 37.50
N GLN A 53 64.48 -5.28 38.34
CA GLN A 53 63.52 -4.23 38.73
C GLN A 53 63.14 -3.33 37.54
N GLN A 54 64.07 -2.94 36.68
CA GLN A 54 63.79 -2.21 35.44
C GLN A 54 62.85 -2.97 34.51
N SER A 55 63.09 -4.29 34.31
CA SER A 55 62.24 -5.12 33.47
C SER A 55 60.80 -5.21 34.01
N LYS A 56 60.65 -5.32 35.38
CA LYS A 56 59.32 -5.28 36.00
C LYS A 56 58.62 -3.95 35.82
N THR A 57 59.33 -2.84 35.95
CA THR A 57 58.74 -1.49 35.71
C THR A 57 58.29 -1.36 34.27
N THR A 58 59.15 -1.72 33.31
CA THR A 58 58.80 -1.72 31.88
C THR A 58 57.59 -2.58 31.59
N LEU A 59 57.48 -3.76 32.20
CA LEU A 59 56.31 -4.63 32.05
C LEU A 59 55.02 -3.95 32.57
N THR A 60 55.11 -3.26 33.74
CA THR A 60 53.99 -2.52 34.29
C THR A 60 53.56 -1.36 33.42
N GLU A 61 54.52 -0.58 32.86
CA GLU A 61 54.25 0.47 31.90
C GLU A 61 53.54 -0.04 30.62
N GLN A 62 54.01 -1.18 30.10
CA GLN A 62 53.38 -1.82 28.94
C GLN A 62 51.95 -2.33 29.22
N TYR A 63 51.65 -2.79 30.43
CA TYR A 63 50.28 -3.13 30.82
C TYR A 63 49.36 -1.88 30.83
N ALA A 64 49.85 -0.73 31.30
CA ALA A 64 49.11 0.52 31.21
C ALA A 64 48.88 0.96 29.75
N ASP A 65 49.88 0.78 28.84
CA ASP A 65 49.74 1.00 27.40
C ASP A 65 48.73 0.04 26.77
N LEU A 66 48.68 -1.23 27.23
CA LEU A 66 47.67 -2.18 26.78
C LEU A 66 46.25 -1.70 27.08
N ASP A 67 46.03 -1.29 28.35
CA ASP A 67 44.71 -0.82 28.77
C ASP A 67 44.32 0.45 27.99
N SER A 68 45.24 1.41 27.77
CA SER A 68 45.01 2.56 26.92
C SER A 68 44.66 2.19 25.46
N SER A 69 45.32 1.14 24.95
CA SER A 69 45.07 0.66 23.57
C SER A 69 43.72 -0.03 23.44
N LYS A 70 43.28 -0.77 24.48
CA LYS A 70 41.94 -1.38 24.53
C LYS A 70 40.83 -0.30 24.54
N GLU A 71 41.05 0.76 25.37
CA GLU A 71 40.08 1.87 25.41
C GLU A 71 39.96 2.56 24.02
N LYS A 72 41.07 2.74 23.29
CA LYS A 72 41.02 3.29 21.92
C LYS A 72 40.20 2.44 20.96
N VAL A 73 40.28 1.11 21.06
CA VAL A 73 39.45 0.22 20.23
C VAL A 73 37.97 0.38 20.59
N THR A 74 37.69 0.42 21.92
CA THR A 74 36.34 0.62 22.41
C THR A 74 35.74 1.94 21.94
N ASP A 75 36.50 3.03 22.04
CA ASP A 75 36.10 4.36 21.57
C ASP A 75 35.79 4.36 20.05
N ALA A 76 36.63 3.70 19.25
CA ALA A 76 36.41 3.59 17.82
C ALA A 76 35.12 2.80 17.49
N GLN A 77 34.79 1.78 18.29
CA GLN A 77 33.53 1.01 18.19
C GLN A 77 32.31 1.86 18.59
N TYR A 78 32.41 2.65 19.66
CA TYR A 78 31.36 3.59 20.06
C TYR A 78 31.10 4.64 18.98
N GLN A 79 32.13 5.19 18.36
CA GLN A 79 31.99 6.11 17.25
C GLN A 79 31.26 5.49 16.07
N LEU A 80 31.53 4.23 15.72
CA LEU A 80 30.79 3.52 14.68
C LEU A 80 29.29 3.46 15.01
N ASN A 81 28.95 3.14 16.25
CA ASN A 81 27.55 3.07 16.68
C ASN A 81 26.87 4.45 16.63
N GLN A 82 27.57 5.52 17.02
CA GLN A 82 27.06 6.89 16.90
C GLN A 82 26.77 7.25 15.44
N TYR A 83 27.67 6.93 14.51
CA TYR A 83 27.45 7.17 13.07
C TYR A 83 26.26 6.37 12.54
N LYS A 84 26.08 5.11 12.96
CA LYS A 84 24.89 4.31 12.61
C LYS A 84 23.59 4.96 13.09
N ILE A 85 23.56 5.45 14.34
CA ILE A 85 22.41 6.17 14.88
C ILE A 85 22.12 7.45 14.09
N GLN A 86 23.15 8.20 13.72
CA GLN A 86 23.02 9.41 12.90
C GLN A 86 22.42 9.07 11.51
N VAL A 87 22.86 7.99 10.87
CA VAL A 87 22.29 7.51 9.59
C VAL A 87 20.81 7.18 9.77
N GLN A 88 20.43 6.47 10.83
CA GLN A 88 19.03 6.15 11.11
C GLN A 88 18.19 7.41 11.34
N ALA A 89 18.68 8.37 12.09
CA ALA A 89 18.01 9.66 12.32
C ALA A 89 17.79 10.44 11.02
N LYS A 90 18.81 10.49 10.17
CA LYS A 90 18.70 11.16 8.83
C LYS A 90 17.73 10.41 7.91
N GLN A 91 17.71 9.08 7.95
CA GLN A 91 16.73 8.28 7.19
C GLN A 91 15.30 8.52 7.69
N ALA A 92 15.09 8.61 9.01
CA ALA A 92 13.78 8.93 9.58
C ALA A 92 13.31 10.34 9.15
N ALA A 93 14.18 11.33 9.20
CA ALA A 93 13.88 12.68 8.73
C ALA A 93 13.57 12.72 7.22
N LEU A 94 14.27 11.92 6.41
CA LEU A 94 13.97 11.80 4.99
C LEU A 94 12.57 11.20 4.76
N LYS A 95 12.22 10.13 5.46
CA LYS A 95 10.87 9.53 5.38
C LYS A 95 9.78 10.53 5.79
N GLN A 96 10.02 11.30 6.84
CA GLN A 96 9.08 12.34 7.29
C GLN A 96 8.88 13.42 6.22
N ALA A 97 9.96 13.89 5.60
CA ALA A 97 9.90 14.88 4.51
C ALA A 97 9.18 14.32 3.27
N GLN A 98 9.41 13.04 2.94
CA GLN A 98 8.71 12.35 1.87
C GLN A 98 7.20 12.24 2.14
N ALA A 99 6.82 11.86 3.36
CA ALA A 99 5.41 11.79 3.76
C ALA A 99 4.73 13.17 3.70
N ALA A 100 5.41 14.23 4.13
CA ALA A 100 4.92 15.59 4.03
C ALA A 100 4.73 16.02 2.56
N ARG A 101 5.68 15.71 1.69
CA ARG A 101 5.57 15.95 0.25
C ARG A 101 4.39 15.19 -0.36
N ASP A 102 4.23 13.91 -0.02
CA ASP A 102 3.18 13.08 -0.59
C ASP A 102 1.79 13.54 -0.12
N LYS A 103 1.67 13.99 1.14
CA LYS A 103 0.47 14.67 1.64
C LYS A 103 0.17 15.97 0.87
N ALA A 104 1.18 16.78 0.59
CA ALA A 104 0.99 18.01 -0.19
C ALA A 104 0.57 17.70 -1.64
N LYS A 105 1.17 16.66 -2.26
CA LYS A 105 0.76 16.18 -3.60
C LYS A 105 -0.67 15.68 -3.61
N LEU A 106 -1.08 14.93 -2.59
CA LEU A 106 -2.46 14.46 -2.45
C LEU A 106 -3.43 15.63 -2.33
N ASN A 107 -3.12 16.62 -1.49
CA ASN A 107 -3.93 17.83 -1.37
C ASN A 107 -4.03 18.59 -2.70
N LEU A 108 -2.94 18.67 -3.45
CA LEU A 108 -2.93 19.27 -4.79
C LEU A 108 -3.83 18.47 -5.76
N SER A 109 -3.81 17.13 -5.70
CA SER A 109 -4.66 16.31 -6.57
C SER A 109 -6.16 16.52 -6.32
N TYR A 110 -6.55 16.89 -5.11
CA TYR A 110 -7.94 17.22 -4.79
C TYR A 110 -8.44 18.55 -5.36
N THR A 111 -7.54 19.40 -5.85
CA THR A 111 -7.93 20.64 -6.53
C THR A 111 -8.38 20.40 -7.97
N GLU A 112 -8.09 19.22 -8.53
CA GLU A 112 -8.47 18.81 -9.88
C GLU A 112 -9.34 17.56 -9.81
N ILE A 113 -10.66 17.74 -9.93
CA ILE A 113 -11.62 16.65 -9.86
C ILE A 113 -11.92 16.17 -11.28
N ARG A 114 -11.57 14.93 -11.57
CA ARG A 114 -11.75 14.31 -12.88
C ARG A 114 -12.88 13.28 -12.86
N ALA A 115 -13.60 13.16 -13.98
CA ALA A 115 -14.57 12.10 -14.17
C ALA A 115 -13.86 10.72 -14.17
N PRO A 116 -14.36 9.73 -13.39
CA PRO A 116 -13.78 8.39 -13.34
C PRO A 116 -14.09 7.54 -14.56
N ILE A 117 -15.12 7.92 -15.33
CA ILE A 117 -15.61 7.21 -16.53
C ILE A 117 -16.00 8.21 -17.62
N ASP A 118 -16.00 7.74 -18.84
CA ASP A 118 -16.56 8.48 -19.96
C ASP A 118 -18.10 8.47 -19.88
N GLY A 119 -18.76 9.57 -20.23
CA GLY A 119 -20.20 9.66 -20.17
C GLY A 119 -20.73 11.07 -20.36
N MET A 120 -22.04 11.20 -20.25
CA MET A 120 -22.74 12.50 -20.33
C MET A 120 -23.02 13.02 -18.93
N ILE A 121 -22.82 14.33 -18.72
CA ILE A 121 -23.19 14.99 -17.46
C ILE A 121 -24.70 15.06 -17.37
N GLY A 122 -25.25 14.39 -16.36
CA GLY A 122 -26.68 14.43 -16.07
C GLY A 122 -27.05 15.62 -15.21
N GLN A 123 -26.66 15.60 -13.95
CA GLN A 123 -27.00 16.63 -12.98
C GLN A 123 -25.72 17.34 -12.52
N LYS A 124 -25.67 18.67 -12.67
CA LYS A 124 -24.56 19.51 -12.22
C LYS A 124 -25.02 20.36 -11.01
N SER A 125 -24.40 20.13 -9.85
CA SER A 125 -24.66 20.92 -8.62
C SER A 125 -23.55 21.95 -8.35
N ALA A 126 -22.36 21.75 -8.94
CA ALA A 126 -21.22 22.63 -8.75
C ALA A 126 -21.30 23.88 -9.63
N ASN A 127 -21.22 25.06 -9.04
CA ASN A 127 -21.09 26.33 -9.71
C ASN A 127 -19.88 27.10 -9.19
N VAL A 128 -19.32 27.95 -10.02
CA VAL A 128 -18.22 28.84 -9.61
C VAL A 128 -18.66 29.74 -8.45
N GLY A 129 -17.85 29.77 -7.40
CA GLY A 129 -18.15 30.51 -6.17
C GLY A 129 -18.86 29.69 -5.08
N ASN A 130 -19.31 28.47 -5.38
CA ASN A 130 -19.89 27.62 -4.35
C ASN A 130 -18.81 27.00 -3.47
N PHE A 131 -19.08 26.99 -2.18
CA PHE A 131 -18.30 26.18 -1.25
C PHE A 131 -18.75 24.71 -1.33
N VAL A 132 -17.79 23.81 -1.52
CA VAL A 132 -18.03 22.37 -1.57
C VAL A 132 -17.23 21.68 -0.47
N GLY A 133 -17.91 20.86 0.33
CA GLY A 133 -17.29 20.03 1.35
C GLY A 133 -17.02 18.61 0.84
N ALA A 134 -16.19 17.88 1.59
CA ALA A 134 -15.98 16.46 1.32
C ALA A 134 -17.31 15.68 1.39
N GLY A 135 -17.58 14.85 0.36
CA GLY A 135 -18.82 14.08 0.25
C GLY A 135 -19.97 14.79 -0.47
N ASN A 136 -19.86 16.07 -0.79
CA ASN A 136 -20.89 16.76 -1.56
C ASN A 136 -20.85 16.32 -3.04
N PRO A 137 -22.00 15.91 -3.63
CA PRO A 137 -22.06 15.58 -5.05
C PRO A 137 -21.88 16.83 -5.90
N LEU A 138 -20.95 16.79 -6.83
CA LEU A 138 -20.66 17.90 -7.74
C LEU A 138 -21.41 17.77 -9.06
N MET A 139 -21.42 16.57 -9.61
CA MET A 139 -22.15 16.21 -10.86
C MET A 139 -22.33 14.70 -10.96
N VAL A 140 -23.27 14.29 -11.77
CA VAL A 140 -23.51 12.88 -12.09
C VAL A 140 -23.05 12.63 -13.53
N VAL A 141 -22.19 11.64 -13.74
CA VAL A 141 -21.76 11.18 -15.06
C VAL A 141 -22.49 9.89 -15.38
N VAL A 142 -23.21 9.86 -16.49
CA VAL A 142 -24.00 8.72 -16.95
C VAL A 142 -23.30 8.09 -18.15
N PRO A 143 -22.80 6.83 -18.07
CA PRO A 143 -22.23 6.11 -19.20
C PRO A 143 -23.32 5.64 -20.14
N LEU A 144 -23.42 6.23 -21.33
CA LEU A 144 -24.48 5.92 -22.29
C LEU A 144 -24.21 4.66 -23.13
N ASP A 145 -22.99 4.17 -23.15
CA ASP A 145 -22.56 2.95 -23.84
C ASP A 145 -22.85 1.67 -23.05
N GLN A 146 -23.22 1.80 -21.76
CA GLN A 146 -23.54 0.67 -20.89
C GLN A 146 -25.02 0.58 -20.55
N VAL A 147 -25.88 1.18 -21.39
CA VAL A 147 -27.33 1.15 -21.19
C VAL A 147 -27.86 -0.26 -21.42
N TYR A 148 -28.69 -0.74 -20.51
CA TYR A 148 -29.41 -1.99 -20.61
C TYR A 148 -30.91 -1.74 -20.37
N VAL A 149 -31.74 -2.71 -20.75
CA VAL A 149 -33.17 -2.66 -20.49
C VAL A 149 -33.50 -3.58 -19.33
N GLU A 150 -34.29 -3.08 -18.38
CA GLU A 150 -34.85 -3.88 -17.29
C GLU A 150 -36.36 -4.05 -17.53
N ALA A 151 -36.77 -5.28 -17.79
CA ALA A 151 -38.15 -5.60 -18.08
C ALA A 151 -38.76 -6.47 -16.97
N ASN A 152 -39.92 -6.09 -16.44
CA ASN A 152 -40.57 -6.75 -15.33
C ASN A 152 -41.61 -7.76 -15.83
N PHE A 153 -41.22 -9.02 -15.96
CA PHE A 153 -42.11 -10.14 -16.38
C PHE A 153 -42.85 -10.74 -15.20
N ARG A 154 -44.07 -11.25 -15.45
CA ARG A 154 -44.84 -11.98 -14.45
C ARG A 154 -44.22 -13.36 -14.22
N GLU A 155 -44.28 -13.85 -12.98
CA GLU A 155 -43.77 -15.16 -12.60
C GLU A 155 -44.20 -16.30 -13.53
N ILE A 156 -45.48 -16.26 -14.00
CA ILE A 156 -46.05 -17.27 -14.90
C ILE A 156 -45.43 -17.31 -16.29
N GLU A 157 -44.85 -16.19 -16.73
CA GLU A 157 -44.24 -16.04 -18.08
C GLU A 157 -42.80 -16.55 -18.09
N LEU A 158 -42.14 -16.62 -16.93
CA LEU A 158 -40.73 -16.99 -16.80
C LEU A 158 -40.45 -18.46 -17.25
N LYS A 159 -41.46 -19.32 -17.25
CA LYS A 159 -41.28 -20.72 -17.68
C LYS A 159 -40.76 -20.86 -19.11
N GLN A 160 -41.07 -19.88 -19.96
CA GLN A 160 -40.75 -19.90 -21.39
C GLN A 160 -39.50 -19.05 -21.72
N ILE A 161 -39.00 -18.27 -20.76
CA ILE A 161 -37.88 -17.37 -20.99
C ILE A 161 -36.58 -18.02 -20.54
N LYS A 162 -35.57 -18.01 -21.39
CA LYS A 162 -34.23 -18.55 -21.12
C LYS A 162 -33.17 -17.48 -21.43
N ILE A 163 -32.03 -17.53 -20.75
CA ILE A 163 -30.88 -16.69 -21.03
C ILE A 163 -30.41 -16.94 -22.47
N GLY A 164 -30.08 -15.87 -23.19
CA GLY A 164 -29.61 -15.91 -24.57
C GLY A 164 -30.73 -15.84 -25.63
N GLN A 165 -32.02 -15.89 -25.26
CA GLN A 165 -33.10 -15.74 -26.22
C GLN A 165 -33.11 -14.33 -26.84
N PRO A 166 -33.45 -14.21 -28.15
CA PRO A 166 -33.58 -12.94 -28.82
C PRO A 166 -34.78 -12.15 -28.28
N VAL A 167 -34.58 -10.86 -28.18
CA VAL A 167 -35.58 -9.92 -27.67
C VAL A 167 -35.70 -8.74 -28.59
N THR A 168 -36.94 -8.33 -28.87
CA THR A 168 -37.26 -7.07 -29.54
C THR A 168 -37.68 -6.05 -28.48
N VAL A 169 -37.04 -4.89 -28.51
CA VAL A 169 -37.30 -3.78 -27.59
C VAL A 169 -37.84 -2.63 -28.39
N TYR A 170 -39.07 -2.27 -28.19
CA TYR A 170 -39.70 -1.10 -28.79
C TYR A 170 -39.59 0.09 -27.85
N VAL A 171 -39.03 1.19 -28.35
CA VAL A 171 -38.79 2.42 -27.59
C VAL A 171 -39.85 3.43 -27.95
N ASP A 172 -40.79 3.68 -27.05
CA ASP A 172 -41.94 4.54 -27.28
C ASP A 172 -41.55 5.98 -27.67
N ALA A 173 -40.50 6.51 -27.03
CA ALA A 173 -40.09 7.90 -27.25
C ALA A 173 -39.63 8.21 -28.68
N TYR A 174 -39.16 7.20 -29.43
CA TYR A 174 -38.56 7.41 -30.75
C TYR A 174 -39.24 6.58 -31.85
N ASN A 175 -40.21 5.72 -31.49
CA ASN A 175 -40.84 4.75 -32.41
C ASN A 175 -39.84 3.86 -33.14
N VAL A 176 -38.81 3.39 -32.40
CA VAL A 176 -37.76 2.51 -32.97
C VAL A 176 -37.76 1.14 -32.29
N GLU A 177 -37.43 0.14 -33.09
CA GLU A 177 -37.24 -1.23 -32.61
C GLU A 177 -35.73 -1.52 -32.50
N LEU A 178 -35.32 -1.99 -31.33
CA LEU A 178 -33.97 -2.45 -31.06
C LEU A 178 -33.96 -3.93 -30.76
N LYS A 179 -32.89 -4.59 -31.16
CA LYS A 179 -32.66 -6.00 -30.86
C LYS A 179 -31.77 -6.16 -29.68
N GLY A 180 -32.10 -7.13 -28.86
CA GLY A 180 -31.32 -7.50 -27.67
C GLY A 180 -31.34 -9.00 -27.40
N VAL A 181 -30.73 -9.40 -26.36
CA VAL A 181 -30.75 -10.78 -25.84
C VAL A 181 -31.01 -10.75 -24.35
N VAL A 182 -31.66 -11.79 -23.86
CA VAL A 182 -31.82 -12.01 -22.42
C VAL A 182 -30.45 -12.24 -21.81
N ASP A 183 -30.03 -11.34 -20.95
CA ASP A 183 -28.71 -11.38 -20.29
C ASP A 183 -28.80 -12.17 -18.97
N SER A 184 -29.67 -11.75 -18.09
CA SER A 184 -29.79 -12.37 -16.77
C SER A 184 -31.15 -12.13 -16.11
N PHE A 185 -31.48 -12.97 -15.15
CA PHE A 185 -32.61 -12.79 -14.25
C PHE A 185 -32.13 -12.08 -12.97
N SER A 186 -32.98 -11.20 -12.45
CA SER A 186 -32.73 -10.66 -11.10
C SER A 186 -32.75 -11.80 -10.06
N PRO A 187 -31.89 -11.78 -9.05
CA PRO A 187 -31.86 -12.81 -8.00
C PRO A 187 -33.13 -12.83 -7.13
N SER A 188 -33.95 -11.78 -7.22
CA SER A 188 -35.20 -11.68 -6.44
C SER A 188 -36.24 -10.84 -7.15
N THR A 189 -37.50 -10.96 -6.70
CA THR A 189 -38.60 -10.14 -7.19
C THR A 189 -38.46 -8.69 -6.74
N GLY A 190 -39.06 -7.75 -7.48
CA GLY A 190 -39.01 -6.34 -7.12
C GLY A 190 -39.60 -6.04 -5.74
N ALA A 191 -40.60 -6.83 -5.30
CA ALA A 191 -41.19 -6.69 -3.97
C ALA A 191 -40.22 -7.00 -2.83
N PHE A 192 -39.25 -7.89 -3.04
CA PHE A 192 -38.26 -8.27 -2.03
C PHE A 192 -37.25 -7.13 -1.75
N PHE A 193 -36.89 -6.36 -2.78
CA PHE A 193 -35.98 -5.23 -2.66
C PHE A 193 -36.69 -3.90 -2.34
N SER A 194 -38.03 -3.92 -2.26
CA SER A 194 -38.77 -2.70 -1.90
C SER A 194 -38.58 -2.37 -0.43
N PRO A 195 -38.25 -1.14 -0.07
CA PRO A 195 -38.18 -0.68 1.31
C PRO A 195 -39.53 -0.71 2.03
N ILE A 196 -40.63 -0.79 1.27
CA ILE A 196 -41.99 -0.91 1.79
C ILE A 196 -42.46 -2.36 1.60
N SER A 197 -42.54 -3.11 2.68
CA SER A 197 -43.08 -4.45 2.67
C SER A 197 -44.57 -4.44 2.31
N ALA A 198 -44.93 -5.11 1.22
CA ALA A 198 -46.34 -5.28 0.84
C ALA A 198 -47.02 -6.31 1.76
N THR A 199 -47.23 -6.00 3.03
CA THR A 199 -48.02 -6.80 3.95
C THR A 199 -49.48 -6.47 3.76
N ASN A 200 -50.27 -7.46 3.38
CA ASN A 200 -51.74 -7.37 3.34
C ASN A 200 -52.27 -7.18 4.77
N ALA A 201 -52.68 -5.96 5.11
CA ALA A 201 -53.22 -5.63 6.44
C ALA A 201 -54.57 -6.26 6.77
N THR A 202 -55.18 -6.98 5.83
CA THR A 202 -56.55 -7.50 5.92
C THR A 202 -56.67 -9.01 6.21
N GLY A 203 -55.56 -9.73 6.47
CA GLY A 203 -55.60 -11.14 6.86
C GLY A 203 -56.08 -12.15 5.81
N ASN A 204 -56.52 -11.71 4.64
CA ASN A 204 -56.93 -12.59 3.55
C ASN A 204 -55.71 -12.98 2.69
N PHE A 205 -55.41 -14.27 2.65
CA PHE A 205 -54.36 -14.83 1.83
C PHE A 205 -54.79 -14.86 0.35
N THR A 206 -54.58 -13.76 -0.38
CA THR A 206 -54.70 -13.71 -1.84
C THR A 206 -53.33 -13.87 -2.47
N LYS A 207 -53.19 -14.84 -3.39
CA LYS A 207 -51.97 -15.01 -4.18
C LYS A 207 -51.79 -13.81 -5.12
N ILE A 208 -50.82 -12.95 -4.80
CA ILE A 208 -50.43 -11.82 -5.67
C ILE A 208 -49.33 -12.31 -6.62
N VAL A 209 -49.56 -12.20 -7.92
CA VAL A 209 -48.59 -12.56 -8.95
C VAL A 209 -47.39 -11.59 -8.84
N GLN A 210 -46.24 -12.17 -8.54
CA GLN A 210 -44.97 -11.40 -8.44
C GLN A 210 -44.41 -11.09 -9.83
N ARG A 211 -43.62 -10.02 -9.91
CA ARG A 211 -42.86 -9.66 -11.10
C ARG A 211 -41.37 -9.82 -10.81
N LEU A 212 -40.64 -10.45 -11.75
CA LEU A 212 -39.22 -10.64 -11.70
C LEU A 212 -38.56 -9.70 -12.74
N PRO A 213 -37.62 -8.84 -12.34
CA PRO A 213 -36.85 -8.05 -13.28
C PRO A 213 -35.94 -8.95 -14.13
N LEU A 214 -35.98 -8.72 -15.41
CA LEU A 214 -35.15 -9.38 -16.41
C LEU A 214 -34.24 -8.34 -17.06
N ARG A 215 -32.95 -8.60 -17.05
CA ARG A 215 -31.96 -7.75 -17.70
C ARG A 215 -31.79 -8.19 -19.14
N ILE A 216 -31.90 -7.21 -20.07
CA ILE A 216 -31.74 -7.42 -21.51
C ILE A 216 -30.56 -6.57 -21.95
N LYS A 217 -29.59 -7.23 -22.55
CA LYS A 217 -28.46 -6.58 -23.20
C LYS A 217 -28.83 -6.27 -24.63
N LEU A 218 -28.70 -5.00 -25.03
CA LEU A 218 -28.92 -4.59 -26.41
C LEU A 218 -27.73 -5.03 -27.27
N LEU A 219 -28.02 -5.42 -28.50
CA LEU A 219 -26.98 -5.77 -29.46
C LEU A 219 -26.26 -4.48 -29.91
N GLU A 220 -24.96 -4.59 -30.03
CA GLU A 220 -24.10 -3.49 -30.48
C GLU A 220 -24.35 -3.15 -31.98
N ASN A 221 -23.91 -1.98 -32.41
CA ASN A 221 -23.97 -1.51 -33.79
C ASN A 221 -25.38 -1.24 -34.34
N GLN A 222 -26.36 -0.96 -33.53
CA GLN A 222 -27.66 -0.48 -33.95
C GLN A 222 -27.65 1.05 -34.06
N PRO A 223 -28.17 1.67 -35.12
CA PRO A 223 -28.03 3.10 -35.35
C PRO A 223 -28.68 3.96 -34.27
N ASP A 224 -29.78 3.48 -33.70
CA ASP A 224 -30.60 4.23 -32.74
C ASP A 224 -30.23 3.98 -31.26
N ILE A 225 -29.27 3.11 -31.01
CA ILE A 225 -28.85 2.81 -29.63
C ILE A 225 -28.31 4.06 -28.89
N LYS A 226 -27.68 4.99 -29.61
CA LYS A 226 -27.16 6.25 -29.11
C LYS A 226 -28.23 7.24 -28.64
N LEU A 227 -29.48 7.03 -29.08
CA LEU A 227 -30.62 7.87 -28.67
C LEU A 227 -31.14 7.49 -27.29
N LEU A 228 -30.82 6.28 -26.82
CA LEU A 228 -31.30 5.79 -25.54
C LEU A 228 -30.79 6.64 -24.36
N ARG A 229 -31.68 6.84 -23.42
CA ARG A 229 -31.38 7.47 -22.13
C ARG A 229 -31.95 6.64 -21.00
N PRO A 230 -31.25 6.50 -19.88
CA PRO A 230 -31.82 5.85 -18.69
C PRO A 230 -33.13 6.51 -18.29
N GLY A 231 -34.12 5.71 -17.92
CA GLY A 231 -35.45 6.19 -17.53
C GLY A 231 -36.49 6.27 -18.63
N LEU A 232 -36.14 5.92 -19.88
CA LEU A 232 -37.12 5.83 -20.98
C LEU A 232 -37.99 4.56 -20.77
N SER A 233 -39.27 4.68 -21.10
CA SER A 233 -40.21 3.55 -21.18
C SER A 233 -40.01 2.77 -22.46
N VAL A 234 -40.05 1.44 -22.31
CA VAL A 234 -39.90 0.53 -23.47
C VAL A 234 -40.87 -0.65 -23.34
N VAL A 235 -41.28 -1.18 -24.46
CA VAL A 235 -42.06 -2.44 -24.52
C VAL A 235 -41.12 -3.56 -25.00
N VAL A 236 -41.13 -4.65 -24.27
CA VAL A 236 -40.23 -5.77 -24.52
C VAL A 236 -41.01 -7.00 -24.96
N SER A 237 -40.59 -7.61 -26.08
CA SER A 237 -41.12 -8.88 -26.58
C SER A 237 -39.99 -9.92 -26.66
N VAL A 238 -40.10 -11.01 -25.94
CA VAL A 238 -39.14 -12.12 -25.97
C VAL A 238 -39.63 -13.19 -26.93
N ASP A 239 -38.78 -13.59 -27.89
CA ASP A 239 -39.10 -14.70 -28.79
C ASP A 239 -38.87 -16.05 -28.05
N THR A 240 -39.98 -16.73 -27.76
CA THR A 240 -39.96 -18.01 -27.02
C THR A 240 -40.04 -19.25 -27.94
N THR A 241 -40.04 -19.01 -29.29
CA THR A 241 -40.22 -20.09 -30.27
C THR A 241 -38.94 -20.84 -30.63
N LYS A 242 -37.82 -20.50 -29.99
CA LYS A 242 -36.51 -21.18 -30.17
C LYS A 242 -35.99 -21.82 -28.90
#